data_a81821df1d6dfe52f8b584dac72c2e0e
#
_entry.id   a81821df1d6dfe52f8b584dac72c2e0e
#
_cell.length_a   1.000
_cell.length_b   1.000
_cell.length_c   1.000
_cell.angle_alpha   90.00
_cell.angle_beta   90.00
_cell.angle_gamma   90.00
#
_symmetry.space_group_name_H-M   'P 1'
#
loop_
_entity.id
_entity.type
_entity.pdbx_description
1 polymer ?
#
loop_
_entity_poly.entity_id
_entity_poly.type
_entity_poly.pdbx_seq_one_letter_code
_entity_poly.pdbx_strand_id
1 'polypeptide(L)'
;MEKKYDVLEFYKIINELINLSKLEKTKEKFIDTDIIKDKSTLDKELMLMADLIDFYKFDDGFELTGLSNIQRYINSIELIGSYLNAEDLADLRKNLSVFRISKSRAKNVRDKYKTIWALFTDVEEVKEIEQFIGDAINDDGNLKDDASIGLRDVRRQKQNINANIKEKFDDLMNNKETQRAIQERIITQRNDRYVIAVKTDFKGLIKGIEHDRSATGSTVYIEPLNVVSLNNKLREYEAREREEIRKILLRLTELIRTKKEEIIRIKEILERLDYLNAKTVYSINKKCTVPKVINKEYLKLVEARHPLIDENTVVPINFELGNSENIMLITGPNTGGKTVTLKVAGLLTISPALLRPMRAINNPMPAVTASLIV
;
A
#
# COMPACT_ATOMS: atom_id res chain seq x y z
N MET A 1 -8.44 -23.32 -0.26
CA MET A 1 -7.35 -24.31 -0.13
C MET A 1 -7.96 -25.61 0.34
N GLU A 2 -7.93 -26.67 -0.46
CA GLU A 2 -8.48 -27.96 -0.08
C GLU A 2 -7.75 -28.53 1.14
N LYS A 3 -8.49 -29.28 1.99
CA LYS A 3 -8.07 -30.00 3.20
C LYS A 3 -6.79 -30.87 3.06
N LYS A 4 -6.16 -30.86 1.90
CA LYS A 4 -5.10 -31.79 1.48
C LYS A 4 -3.80 -31.70 2.30
N TYR A 5 -3.53 -30.52 2.92
CA TYR A 5 -2.30 -30.28 3.71
C TYR A 5 -2.58 -29.82 5.15
N ASP A 6 -3.84 -29.94 5.62
CA ASP A 6 -4.23 -29.53 6.97
C ASP A 6 -3.47 -30.29 8.05
N VAL A 7 -3.21 -31.58 7.84
CA VAL A 7 -2.42 -32.43 8.76
C VAL A 7 -0.99 -31.90 8.95
N LEU A 8 -0.43 -31.30 7.90
CA LEU A 8 0.91 -30.69 7.94
C LEU A 8 0.91 -29.26 8.51
N GLU A 9 -0.25 -28.67 8.78
CA GLU A 9 -0.40 -27.29 9.24
C GLU A 9 0.20 -26.25 8.28
N PHE A 10 0.28 -26.57 6.98
CA PHE A 10 0.89 -25.72 5.95
C PHE A 10 0.22 -24.34 5.88
N TYR A 11 -1.09 -24.25 6.16
CA TYR A 11 -1.83 -22.99 6.23
C TYR A 11 -1.24 -21.99 7.24
N LYS A 12 -0.57 -22.45 8.31
CA LYS A 12 0.10 -21.54 9.26
C LYS A 12 1.29 -20.82 8.62
N ILE A 13 2.06 -21.53 7.77
CA ILE A 13 3.15 -20.93 7.00
C ILE A 13 2.58 -19.90 6.01
N ILE A 14 1.50 -20.24 5.32
CA ILE A 14 0.80 -19.32 4.41
C ILE A 14 0.34 -18.08 5.17
N ASN A 15 -0.22 -18.22 6.37
CA ASN A 15 -0.63 -17.07 7.18
C ASN A 15 0.55 -16.18 7.60
N GLU A 16 1.71 -16.74 7.92
CA GLU A 16 2.92 -15.93 8.18
C GLU A 16 3.33 -15.13 6.92
N LEU A 17 3.26 -15.72 5.72
CA LEU A 17 3.55 -15.04 4.45
C LEU A 17 2.52 -13.95 4.12
N ILE A 18 1.23 -14.22 4.37
CA ILE A 18 0.15 -13.24 4.22
C ILE A 18 0.39 -12.02 5.13
N ASN A 19 0.82 -12.23 6.38
CA ASN A 19 1.11 -11.15 7.31
C ASN A 19 2.33 -10.30 6.91
N LEU A 20 3.25 -10.85 6.12
CA LEU A 20 4.40 -10.15 5.55
C LEU A 20 4.07 -9.40 4.25
N SER A 21 2.90 -9.68 3.65
CA SER A 21 2.47 -9.09 2.40
C SER A 21 1.72 -7.78 2.62
N LYS A 22 1.90 -6.81 1.74
CA LYS A 22 1.25 -5.50 1.78
C LYS A 22 -0.03 -5.45 0.95
N LEU A 23 -0.02 -6.10 -0.23
CA LEU A 23 -1.10 -6.05 -1.19
C LEU A 23 -2.09 -7.20 -1.01
N GLU A 24 -3.39 -6.89 -1.10
CA GLU A 24 -4.45 -7.90 -1.00
C GLU A 24 -4.31 -8.98 -2.10
N LYS A 25 -3.97 -8.56 -3.32
CA LYS A 25 -3.71 -9.49 -4.44
C LYS A 25 -2.57 -10.47 -4.17
N THR A 26 -1.56 -10.03 -3.43
CA THR A 26 -0.45 -10.89 -2.99
C THR A 26 -0.93 -11.91 -1.96
N LYS A 27 -1.79 -11.50 -1.02
CA LYS A 27 -2.38 -12.39 -0.01
C LYS A 27 -3.26 -13.46 -0.67
N GLU A 28 -4.13 -13.07 -1.60
CA GLU A 28 -4.93 -14.00 -2.42
C GLU A 28 -4.02 -15.02 -3.13
N LYS A 29 -2.92 -14.55 -3.73
CA LYS A 29 -1.96 -15.43 -4.42
C LYS A 29 -1.31 -16.45 -3.49
N PHE A 30 -1.05 -16.11 -2.23
CA PHE A 30 -0.57 -17.09 -1.24
C PHE A 30 -1.64 -18.10 -0.87
N ILE A 31 -2.90 -17.71 -0.77
CA ILE A 31 -4.03 -18.62 -0.51
C ILE A 31 -4.20 -19.61 -1.66
N ASP A 32 -4.05 -19.15 -2.91
CA ASP A 32 -4.22 -19.95 -4.13
C ASP A 32 -2.91 -20.63 -4.60
N THR A 33 -1.85 -20.57 -3.77
CA THR A 33 -0.56 -21.16 -4.15
C THR A 33 -0.67 -22.65 -4.38
N ASP A 34 -0.31 -23.10 -5.58
CA ASP A 34 -0.16 -24.50 -5.95
C ASP A 34 1.32 -24.91 -6.04
N ILE A 35 1.54 -26.21 -6.07
CA ILE A 35 2.90 -26.80 -6.14
C ILE A 35 3.41 -26.65 -7.58
N ILE A 36 4.62 -26.09 -7.73
CA ILE A 36 5.31 -26.00 -9.02
C ILE A 36 5.77 -27.40 -9.41
N LYS A 37 5.19 -27.94 -10.48
CA LYS A 37 5.47 -29.29 -11.00
C LYS A 37 6.60 -29.29 -12.02
N ASP A 38 6.74 -28.21 -12.78
CA ASP A 38 7.77 -28.08 -13.79
C ASP A 38 9.13 -27.74 -13.16
N LYS A 39 10.11 -28.61 -13.36
CA LYS A 39 11.46 -28.46 -12.80
C LYS A 39 12.16 -27.20 -13.29
N SER A 40 12.04 -26.86 -14.58
CA SER A 40 12.70 -25.68 -15.15
C SER A 40 12.19 -24.38 -14.50
N THR A 41 10.87 -24.29 -14.32
CA THR A 41 10.22 -23.17 -13.63
C THR A 41 10.64 -23.12 -12.15
N LEU A 42 10.69 -24.26 -11.47
CA LEU A 42 11.13 -24.35 -10.08
C LEU A 42 12.59 -23.92 -9.91
N ASP A 43 13.50 -24.39 -10.77
CA ASP A 43 14.93 -24.03 -10.71
C ASP A 43 15.13 -22.51 -10.90
N LYS A 44 14.37 -21.88 -11.82
CA LYS A 44 14.39 -20.41 -12.02
C LYS A 44 13.90 -19.66 -10.77
N GLU A 45 12.79 -20.10 -10.18
CA GLU A 45 12.25 -19.48 -8.95
C GLU A 45 13.23 -19.65 -7.77
N LEU A 46 13.87 -20.82 -7.63
CA LEU A 46 14.86 -21.06 -6.58
C LEU A 46 16.12 -20.22 -6.76
N MET A 47 16.58 -20.04 -8.01
CA MET A 47 17.72 -19.19 -8.32
C MET A 47 17.41 -17.71 -8.01
N LEU A 48 16.23 -17.23 -8.40
CA LEU A 48 15.77 -15.88 -8.06
C LEU A 48 15.68 -15.69 -6.54
N MET A 49 15.17 -16.68 -5.81
CA MET A 49 15.10 -16.61 -4.34
C MET A 49 16.47 -16.62 -3.68
N ALA A 50 17.46 -17.37 -4.22
CA ALA A 50 18.84 -17.33 -3.75
C ALA A 50 19.41 -15.91 -3.90
N ASP A 51 19.29 -15.34 -5.10
CA ASP A 51 19.75 -13.99 -5.39
C ASP A 51 19.06 -12.94 -4.48
N LEU A 52 17.75 -13.08 -4.24
CA LEU A 52 17.00 -12.16 -3.36
C LEU A 52 17.45 -12.27 -1.89
N ILE A 53 17.67 -13.48 -1.36
CA ILE A 53 18.15 -13.65 0.02
C ILE A 53 19.51 -12.97 0.19
N ASP A 54 20.42 -13.15 -0.77
CA ASP A 54 21.75 -12.52 -0.73
C ASP A 54 21.65 -11.01 -0.91
N PHE A 55 20.80 -10.53 -1.82
CA PHE A 55 20.54 -9.10 -2.03
C PHE A 55 20.00 -8.41 -0.76
N TYR A 56 19.09 -9.07 -0.03
CA TYR A 56 18.56 -8.53 1.24
C TYR A 56 19.57 -8.58 2.38
N LYS A 57 20.49 -9.53 2.37
CA LYS A 57 21.52 -9.67 3.43
C LYS A 57 22.72 -8.76 3.23
N PHE A 58 23.10 -8.49 1.98
CA PHE A 58 24.38 -7.86 1.67
C PHE A 58 24.27 -6.54 0.88
N ASP A 59 23.09 -6.23 0.30
CA ASP A 59 22.90 -5.08 -0.57
C ASP A 59 21.56 -4.33 -0.28
N ASP A 60 21.07 -4.37 0.98
CA ASP A 60 19.92 -3.64 1.53
C ASP A 60 18.52 -4.02 0.95
N GLY A 61 18.43 -4.92 -0.02
CA GLY A 61 17.17 -5.40 -0.57
C GLY A 61 16.29 -4.33 -1.22
N PHE A 62 14.98 -4.62 -1.35
CA PHE A 62 13.97 -3.68 -1.82
C PHE A 62 13.27 -3.00 -0.65
N GLU A 63 13.07 -1.69 -0.77
CA GLU A 63 12.22 -0.92 0.12
C GLU A 63 10.85 -0.69 -0.53
N LEU A 64 9.83 -1.36 -0.01
CA LEU A 64 8.47 -1.28 -0.54
C LEU A 64 7.56 -0.34 0.28
N THR A 65 8.13 0.62 1.01
CA THR A 65 7.36 1.62 1.76
C THR A 65 6.55 2.49 0.82
N GLY A 66 5.25 2.64 1.10
CA GLY A 66 4.33 3.39 0.23
C GLY A 66 3.65 2.54 -0.86
N LEU A 67 3.93 1.23 -0.92
CA LEU A 67 3.22 0.32 -1.80
C LEU A 67 1.75 0.19 -1.35
N SER A 68 0.82 0.39 -2.29
CA SER A 68 -0.63 0.30 -2.08
C SER A 68 -1.33 -0.33 -3.29
N ASN A 69 -2.61 -0.67 -3.14
CA ASN A 69 -3.39 -1.25 -4.23
C ASN A 69 -3.90 -0.17 -5.18
N ILE A 70 -3.31 -0.09 -6.38
CA ILE A 70 -3.67 0.87 -7.42
C ILE A 70 -4.69 0.33 -8.45
N GLN A 71 -5.20 -0.89 -8.29
CA GLN A 71 -6.15 -1.47 -9.25
C GLN A 71 -7.43 -0.65 -9.39
N ARG A 72 -7.94 -0.11 -8.28
CA ARG A 72 -9.13 0.75 -8.29
C ARG A 72 -8.93 2.01 -9.13
N TYR A 73 -7.72 2.59 -9.14
CA TYR A 73 -7.40 3.77 -9.93
C TYR A 73 -7.38 3.44 -11.43
N ILE A 74 -6.76 2.30 -11.78
CA ILE A 74 -6.73 1.81 -13.17
C ILE A 74 -8.16 1.59 -13.69
N ASN A 75 -9.05 1.00 -12.90
CA ASN A 75 -10.45 0.82 -13.27
C ASN A 75 -11.19 2.17 -13.42
N SER A 76 -10.90 3.13 -12.54
CA SER A 76 -11.56 4.45 -12.57
C SER A 76 -11.16 5.27 -13.80
N ILE A 77 -9.91 5.19 -14.26
CA ILE A 77 -9.45 5.95 -15.44
C ILE A 77 -9.99 5.39 -16.76
N GLU A 78 -10.62 4.21 -16.79
CA GLU A 78 -11.26 3.66 -17.98
C GLU A 78 -12.51 4.44 -18.41
N LEU A 79 -13.17 5.05 -17.45
CA LEU A 79 -14.38 5.84 -17.73
C LEU A 79 -13.99 7.22 -18.29
N ILE A 80 -14.40 7.49 -19.52
CA ILE A 80 -14.15 8.79 -20.17
C ILE A 80 -14.81 9.91 -19.38
N GLY A 81 -14.06 10.97 -19.06
CA GLY A 81 -14.55 12.10 -18.28
C GLY A 81 -14.47 11.92 -16.76
N SER A 82 -14.12 10.72 -16.27
CA SER A 82 -13.76 10.54 -14.87
C SER A 82 -12.39 11.14 -14.55
N TYR A 83 -12.16 11.47 -13.29
CA TYR A 83 -10.84 11.85 -12.81
C TYR A 83 -10.57 11.24 -11.44
N LEU A 84 -9.29 10.99 -11.17
CA LEU A 84 -8.80 10.58 -9.86
C LEU A 84 -8.75 11.80 -8.93
N ASN A 85 -9.08 11.61 -7.66
CA ASN A 85 -8.90 12.67 -6.67
C ASN A 85 -7.41 12.86 -6.34
N ALA A 86 -7.08 13.87 -5.56
CA ALA A 86 -5.69 14.21 -5.27
C ALA A 86 -4.98 13.13 -4.42
N GLU A 87 -5.69 12.49 -3.50
CA GLU A 87 -5.18 11.39 -2.67
C GLU A 87 -4.85 10.16 -3.51
N ASP A 88 -5.75 9.77 -4.44
CA ASP A 88 -5.54 8.65 -5.36
C ASP A 88 -4.32 8.89 -6.26
N LEU A 89 -4.13 10.12 -6.73
CA LEU A 89 -2.97 10.52 -7.53
C LEU A 89 -1.67 10.49 -6.71
N ALA A 90 -1.68 10.94 -5.46
CA ALA A 90 -0.53 10.86 -4.57
C ALA A 90 -0.14 9.40 -4.29
N ASP A 91 -1.12 8.52 -4.07
CA ASP A 91 -0.89 7.09 -3.88
C ASP A 91 -0.32 6.44 -5.15
N LEU A 92 -0.86 6.77 -6.33
CA LEU A 92 -0.30 6.30 -7.60
C LEU A 92 1.16 6.74 -7.75
N ARG A 93 1.46 8.01 -7.47
CA ARG A 93 2.84 8.55 -7.50
C ARG A 93 3.77 7.78 -6.58
N LYS A 94 3.34 7.46 -5.33
CA LYS A 94 4.13 6.66 -4.38
C LYS A 94 4.46 5.29 -4.97
N ASN A 95 3.50 4.61 -5.59
CA ASN A 95 3.72 3.31 -6.25
C ASN A 95 4.71 3.41 -7.43
N LEU A 96 4.58 4.44 -8.28
CA LEU A 96 5.53 4.69 -9.38
C LEU A 96 6.94 4.94 -8.84
N SER A 97 7.07 5.70 -7.75
CA SER A 97 8.35 5.94 -7.08
C SER A 97 8.96 4.65 -6.50
N VAL A 98 8.16 3.80 -5.85
CA VAL A 98 8.61 2.48 -5.36
C VAL A 98 9.15 1.63 -6.51
N PHE A 99 8.44 1.59 -7.64
CA PHE A 99 8.91 0.88 -8.83
C PHE A 99 10.24 1.44 -9.35
N ARG A 100 10.34 2.75 -9.54
CA ARG A 100 11.54 3.43 -10.05
C ARG A 100 12.74 3.18 -9.14
N ILE A 101 12.57 3.32 -7.83
CA ILE A 101 13.64 3.06 -6.84
C ILE A 101 14.05 1.60 -6.88
N SER A 102 13.10 0.66 -6.92
CA SER A 102 13.37 -0.78 -6.99
C SER A 102 14.12 -1.13 -8.27
N LYS A 103 13.70 -0.60 -9.41
CA LYS A 103 14.38 -0.80 -10.71
C LYS A 103 15.80 -0.24 -10.69
N SER A 104 16.01 0.94 -10.10
CA SER A 104 17.33 1.54 -9.95
C SER A 104 18.26 0.70 -9.07
N ARG A 105 17.77 0.19 -7.93
CA ARG A 105 18.53 -0.73 -7.05
C ARG A 105 18.91 -2.02 -7.80
N ALA A 106 17.93 -2.65 -8.49
CA ALA A 106 18.20 -3.85 -9.29
C ALA A 106 19.23 -3.60 -10.41
N LYS A 107 19.19 -2.42 -11.06
CA LYS A 107 20.17 -2.02 -12.09
C LYS A 107 21.58 -1.92 -11.53
N ASN A 108 21.74 -1.37 -10.32
CA ASN A 108 23.05 -1.19 -9.70
C ASN A 108 23.74 -2.53 -9.37
N VAL A 109 22.96 -3.57 -9.11
CA VAL A 109 23.48 -4.92 -8.77
C VAL A 109 23.28 -5.95 -9.89
N ARG A 110 22.97 -5.52 -11.11
CA ARG A 110 22.60 -6.40 -12.24
C ARG A 110 23.67 -7.43 -12.62
N ASP A 111 24.94 -7.08 -12.44
CA ASP A 111 26.07 -7.95 -12.79
C ASP A 111 26.23 -9.07 -11.74
N LYS A 112 25.84 -8.82 -10.50
CA LYS A 112 25.87 -9.75 -9.37
C LYS A 112 24.60 -10.64 -9.33
N TYR A 113 23.41 -10.02 -9.54
CA TYR A 113 22.10 -10.69 -9.42
C TYR A 113 21.28 -10.54 -10.72
N LYS A 114 21.65 -11.33 -11.71
CA LYS A 114 21.01 -11.26 -13.05
C LYS A 114 19.53 -11.60 -13.02
N THR A 115 19.09 -12.50 -12.13
CA THR A 115 17.71 -12.92 -12.01
C THR A 115 16.83 -11.80 -11.45
N ILE A 116 17.35 -10.98 -10.53
CA ILE A 116 16.66 -9.80 -10.00
C ILE A 116 16.50 -8.74 -11.08
N TRP A 117 17.56 -8.46 -11.84
CA TRP A 117 17.48 -7.48 -12.94
C TRP A 117 16.49 -7.90 -14.01
N ALA A 118 16.39 -9.19 -14.33
CA ALA A 118 15.45 -9.72 -15.30
C ALA A 118 13.98 -9.41 -15.01
N LEU A 119 13.61 -9.14 -13.74
CA LEU A 119 12.25 -8.73 -13.38
C LEU A 119 11.84 -7.36 -13.97
N PHE A 120 12.82 -6.51 -14.33
CA PHE A 120 12.59 -5.12 -14.70
C PHE A 120 12.90 -4.79 -16.17
N THR A 121 13.45 -5.75 -16.94
CA THR A 121 13.96 -5.48 -18.29
C THR A 121 12.90 -5.02 -19.27
N ASP A 122 11.67 -5.55 -19.15
CA ASP A 122 10.60 -5.35 -20.13
C ASP A 122 9.58 -4.28 -19.71
N VAL A 123 9.85 -3.54 -18.62
CA VAL A 123 8.94 -2.51 -18.10
C VAL A 123 9.67 -1.17 -17.99
N GLU A 124 9.14 -0.16 -18.66
CA GLU A 124 9.68 1.19 -18.63
C GLU A 124 9.16 2.00 -17.45
N GLU A 125 9.95 2.99 -17.03
CA GLU A 125 9.54 3.95 -16.01
C GLU A 125 8.68 5.05 -16.63
N VAL A 126 7.65 5.50 -15.93
CA VAL A 126 6.79 6.62 -16.33
C VAL A 126 7.13 7.89 -15.54
N LYS A 127 8.41 8.30 -15.58
CA LYS A 127 8.92 9.45 -14.79
C LYS A 127 8.14 10.74 -15.00
N GLU A 128 7.69 10.97 -16.22
CA GLU A 128 6.91 12.18 -16.55
C GLU A 128 5.62 12.24 -15.74
N ILE A 129 4.90 11.11 -15.60
CA ILE A 129 3.68 11.03 -14.81
C ILE A 129 3.99 11.28 -13.33
N GLU A 130 5.05 10.63 -12.79
CA GLU A 130 5.49 10.83 -11.41
C GLU A 130 5.81 12.32 -11.15
N GLN A 131 6.47 12.98 -12.09
CA GLN A 131 6.82 14.40 -11.99
C GLN A 131 5.59 15.30 -12.08
N PHE A 132 4.71 15.13 -13.08
CA PHE A 132 3.51 15.94 -13.23
C PHE A 132 2.58 15.86 -12.03
N ILE A 133 2.41 14.66 -11.45
CA ILE A 133 1.66 14.52 -10.20
C ILE A 133 2.39 15.27 -9.08
N GLY A 134 3.71 15.11 -8.95
CA GLY A 134 4.51 15.73 -7.91
C GLY A 134 4.57 17.24 -8.00
N ASP A 135 4.47 17.83 -9.20
CA ASP A 135 4.42 19.28 -9.39
C ASP A 135 3.09 19.86 -8.90
N ALA A 136 2.00 19.10 -9.00
CA ALA A 136 0.66 19.57 -8.64
C ALA A 136 0.20 19.15 -7.24
N ILE A 137 0.67 18.01 -6.71
CA ILE A 137 0.17 17.39 -5.48
C ILE A 137 1.34 17.07 -4.56
N ASN A 138 1.19 17.38 -3.26
CA ASN A 138 2.16 17.04 -2.23
C ASN A 138 2.02 15.57 -1.77
N ASP A 139 2.91 15.13 -0.86
CA ASP A 139 2.91 13.75 -0.36
C ASP A 139 1.71 13.42 0.55
N ASP A 140 1.04 14.44 1.11
CA ASP A 140 -0.17 14.29 1.93
C ASP A 140 -1.47 14.21 1.09
N GLY A 141 -1.35 14.28 -0.24
CA GLY A 141 -2.50 14.22 -1.14
C GLY A 141 -3.25 15.55 -1.32
N ASN A 142 -2.65 16.68 -0.96
CA ASN A 142 -3.24 18.00 -1.16
C ASN A 142 -2.68 18.68 -2.41
N LEU A 143 -3.53 19.39 -3.16
CA LEU A 143 -3.06 20.23 -4.25
C LEU A 143 -2.23 21.40 -3.72
N LYS A 144 -1.07 21.60 -4.34
CA LYS A 144 -0.19 22.72 -4.08
C LYS A 144 -0.86 24.03 -4.53
N ASP A 145 -0.55 25.14 -3.88
CA ASP A 145 -1.13 26.44 -4.21
C ASP A 145 -0.77 26.90 -5.63
N ASP A 146 0.38 26.49 -6.11
CA ASP A 146 0.95 26.80 -7.42
C ASP A 146 0.78 25.68 -8.46
N ALA A 147 -0.07 24.68 -8.19
CA ALA A 147 -0.37 23.59 -9.13
C ALA A 147 -0.85 24.07 -10.51
N SER A 148 -1.43 25.27 -10.58
CA SER A 148 -1.67 26.02 -11.81
C SER A 148 -1.67 27.51 -11.54
N ILE A 149 -1.45 28.33 -12.60
CA ILE A 149 -1.57 29.79 -12.51
C ILE A 149 -2.97 30.17 -12.07
N GLY A 150 -4.01 29.51 -12.62
CA GLY A 150 -5.41 29.77 -12.29
C GLY A 150 -5.73 29.50 -10.82
N LEU A 151 -5.28 28.35 -10.27
CA LEU A 151 -5.51 28.00 -8.87
C LEU A 151 -4.80 28.97 -7.93
N ARG A 152 -3.56 29.31 -8.22
CA ARG A 152 -2.77 30.29 -7.44
C ARG A 152 -3.47 31.66 -7.38
N ASP A 153 -3.94 32.16 -8.52
CA ASP A 153 -4.60 33.46 -8.60
C ASP A 153 -5.94 33.44 -7.84
N VAL A 154 -6.73 32.39 -7.98
CA VAL A 154 -7.99 32.22 -7.25
C VAL A 154 -7.74 32.16 -5.74
N ARG A 155 -6.77 31.37 -5.26
CA ARG A 155 -6.45 31.28 -3.83
C ARG A 155 -5.94 32.60 -3.27
N ARG A 156 -5.13 33.33 -4.01
CA ARG A 156 -4.68 34.69 -3.63
C ARG A 156 -5.86 35.64 -3.49
N GLN A 157 -6.82 35.65 -4.44
CA GLN A 157 -8.01 36.46 -4.34
C GLN A 157 -8.89 36.11 -3.15
N LYS A 158 -9.06 34.81 -2.86
CA LYS A 158 -9.77 34.33 -1.65
C LYS A 158 -9.12 34.86 -0.37
N GLN A 159 -7.79 34.79 -0.28
CA GLN A 159 -7.05 35.32 0.87
C GLN A 159 -7.29 36.81 1.06
N ASN A 160 -7.23 37.60 -0.02
CA ASN A 160 -7.50 39.05 0.01
C ASN A 160 -8.93 39.33 0.46
N ILE A 161 -9.94 38.59 -0.06
CA ILE A 161 -11.34 38.77 0.34
C ILE A 161 -11.52 38.42 1.83
N ASN A 162 -10.92 37.35 2.31
CA ASN A 162 -10.96 36.95 3.73
C ASN A 162 -10.33 38.03 4.63
N ALA A 163 -9.22 38.61 4.22
CA ALA A 163 -8.58 39.70 4.96
C ALA A 163 -9.51 40.95 5.02
N ASN A 164 -10.15 41.32 3.90
CA ASN A 164 -11.09 42.41 3.85
C ASN A 164 -12.34 42.13 4.71
N ILE A 165 -12.86 40.89 4.70
CA ILE A 165 -13.99 40.51 5.56
C ILE A 165 -13.61 40.71 7.03
N LYS A 166 -12.42 40.19 7.43
CA LYS A 166 -11.93 40.35 8.79
C LYS A 166 -11.82 41.83 9.19
N GLU A 167 -11.23 42.67 8.35
CA GLU A 167 -11.14 44.11 8.58
C GLU A 167 -12.51 44.75 8.84
N LYS A 168 -13.54 44.44 8.00
CA LYS A 168 -14.89 44.95 8.17
C LYS A 168 -15.56 44.51 9.48
N PHE A 169 -15.32 43.29 9.93
CA PHE A 169 -15.80 42.84 11.22
C PHE A 169 -15.03 43.49 12.38
N ASP A 170 -13.71 43.68 12.26
CA ASP A 170 -12.92 44.37 13.26
C ASP A 170 -13.37 45.82 13.44
N ASP A 171 -13.69 46.52 12.34
CA ASP A 171 -14.28 47.89 12.35
C ASP A 171 -15.61 47.91 13.14
N LEU A 172 -16.49 46.95 12.90
CA LEU A 172 -17.77 46.83 13.62
C LEU A 172 -17.56 46.49 15.11
N MET A 173 -16.63 45.61 15.44
CA MET A 173 -16.36 45.22 16.83
C MET A 173 -15.68 46.32 17.66
N ASN A 174 -15.00 47.25 17.01
CA ASN A 174 -14.30 48.38 17.67
C ASN A 174 -15.10 49.66 17.70
N ASN A 175 -16.19 49.76 16.93
CA ASN A 175 -17.06 50.94 16.95
C ASN A 175 -17.93 50.95 18.23
N LYS A 176 -17.90 52.05 18.99
CA LYS A 176 -18.59 52.23 20.26
C LYS A 176 -20.09 52.01 20.21
N GLU A 177 -20.74 52.37 19.08
CA GLU A 177 -22.18 52.22 18.91
C GLU A 177 -22.61 50.78 18.70
N THR A 178 -21.88 50.05 17.85
CA THR A 178 -22.19 48.65 17.51
C THR A 178 -21.67 47.65 18.54
N GLN A 179 -20.61 47.97 19.27
CA GLN A 179 -19.98 47.12 20.26
C GLN A 179 -20.98 46.59 21.32
N ARG A 180 -21.92 47.41 21.81
CA ARG A 180 -22.94 47.02 22.80
C ARG A 180 -23.94 45.99 22.27
N ALA A 181 -24.13 45.95 20.97
CA ALA A 181 -25.05 45.03 20.29
C ALA A 181 -24.42 43.65 20.10
N ILE A 182 -23.11 43.56 20.05
CA ILE A 182 -22.37 42.30 19.78
C ILE A 182 -22.45 41.39 21.01
N GLN A 183 -22.89 40.15 20.80
CA GLN A 183 -23.00 39.15 21.85
C GLN A 183 -21.64 38.52 22.13
N GLU A 184 -20.92 38.15 21.06
CA GLU A 184 -19.58 37.55 21.11
C GLU A 184 -18.68 38.20 20.05
N ARG A 185 -17.43 38.49 20.43
CA ARG A 185 -16.47 39.14 19.52
C ARG A 185 -15.77 38.09 18.64
N ILE A 186 -16.57 37.21 18.02
CA ILE A 186 -16.10 36.11 17.18
C ILE A 186 -16.82 36.14 15.86
N ILE A 187 -16.08 36.09 14.76
CA ILE A 187 -16.63 35.90 13.42
C ILE A 187 -16.99 34.43 13.25
N THR A 188 -18.24 34.15 12.92
CA THR A 188 -18.70 32.76 12.69
C THR A 188 -19.23 32.61 11.27
N GLN A 189 -19.47 31.37 10.84
CA GLN A 189 -20.14 31.09 9.58
C GLN A 189 -21.55 30.51 9.83
N ARG A 190 -22.53 31.01 9.07
CA ARG A 190 -23.88 30.45 8.96
C ARG A 190 -24.28 30.45 7.49
N ASN A 191 -24.78 29.31 7.02
CA ASN A 191 -25.19 29.16 5.61
C ASN A 191 -24.06 29.56 4.63
N ASP A 192 -22.80 29.18 4.92
CA ASP A 192 -21.59 29.52 4.16
C ASP A 192 -21.34 31.04 4.03
N ARG A 193 -21.76 31.83 5.03
CA ARG A 193 -21.50 33.25 5.09
C ARG A 193 -20.88 33.64 6.41
N TYR A 194 -19.95 34.55 6.37
CA TYR A 194 -19.40 35.15 7.57
C TYR A 194 -20.45 36.10 8.19
N VAL A 195 -20.74 35.87 9.45
CA VAL A 195 -21.73 36.57 10.24
C VAL A 195 -21.18 36.91 11.63
N ILE A 196 -21.83 37.85 12.31
CA ILE A 196 -21.54 38.19 13.69
C ILE A 196 -22.76 37.91 14.59
N ALA A 197 -22.50 37.43 15.81
CA ALA A 197 -23.54 37.21 16.82
C ALA A 197 -23.93 38.50 17.48
N VAL A 198 -25.23 38.86 17.40
CA VAL A 198 -25.81 40.12 17.87
C VAL A 198 -26.92 39.81 18.86
N LYS A 199 -26.99 40.55 19.96
CA LYS A 199 -28.11 40.50 20.94
C LYS A 199 -29.40 40.90 20.26
N THR A 200 -30.45 40.12 20.39
CA THR A 200 -31.75 40.35 19.72
C THR A 200 -32.29 41.73 20.00
N ASP A 201 -32.18 42.25 21.24
CA ASP A 201 -32.66 43.55 21.67
C ASP A 201 -31.96 44.73 20.98
N PHE A 202 -30.76 44.52 20.49
CA PHE A 202 -29.93 45.54 19.88
C PHE A 202 -29.67 45.31 18.36
N LYS A 203 -30.40 44.36 17.74
CA LYS A 203 -30.19 44.00 16.33
C LYS A 203 -30.31 45.19 15.35
N GLY A 204 -31.11 46.19 15.68
CA GLY A 204 -31.26 47.37 14.85
C GLY A 204 -30.04 48.28 14.73
N LEU A 205 -29.01 48.10 15.59
CA LEU A 205 -27.77 48.86 15.55
C LEU A 205 -26.79 48.34 14.47
N ILE A 206 -26.96 47.10 14.02
CA ILE A 206 -26.13 46.53 12.96
C ILE A 206 -27.05 46.24 11.76
N LYS A 207 -26.95 47.11 10.75
CA LYS A 207 -27.71 46.92 9.49
C LYS A 207 -27.15 45.72 8.74
N GLY A 208 -27.98 44.70 8.46
CA GLY A 208 -27.54 43.49 7.82
C GLY A 208 -28.68 42.50 7.54
N ILE A 209 -28.30 41.34 7.01
CA ILE A 209 -29.19 40.23 6.71
C ILE A 209 -29.10 39.21 7.87
N GLU A 210 -30.27 38.87 8.44
CA GLU A 210 -30.37 37.82 9.43
C GLU A 210 -30.30 36.45 8.77
N HIS A 211 -29.37 35.59 9.19
CA HIS A 211 -29.15 34.22 8.63
C HIS A 211 -29.62 33.14 9.57
N ASP A 212 -29.54 33.37 10.88
CA ASP A 212 -29.85 32.35 11.87
C ASP A 212 -30.15 32.98 13.24
N ARG A 213 -30.75 32.19 14.16
CA ARG A 213 -30.96 32.55 15.57
C ARG A 213 -30.50 31.44 16.50
N SER A 214 -30.10 31.83 17.70
CA SER A 214 -29.88 30.87 18.78
C SER A 214 -31.18 30.17 19.19
N ALA A 215 -31.04 28.96 19.75
CA ALA A 215 -32.19 28.17 20.21
C ALA A 215 -33.09 28.92 21.23
N THR A 216 -32.50 29.81 22.03
CA THR A 216 -33.24 30.65 22.99
C THR A 216 -33.81 31.92 22.38
N GLY A 217 -33.48 32.24 21.13
CA GLY A 217 -33.88 33.49 20.46
C GLY A 217 -33.17 34.74 20.98
N SER A 218 -32.26 34.62 21.95
CA SER A 218 -31.55 35.77 22.55
C SER A 218 -30.43 36.34 21.64
N THR A 219 -29.97 35.56 20.67
CA THR A 219 -28.88 35.92 19.74
C THR A 219 -29.34 35.75 18.28
N VAL A 220 -29.03 36.72 17.46
CA VAL A 220 -29.26 36.71 16.01
C VAL A 220 -27.92 36.76 15.30
N TYR A 221 -27.73 35.92 14.27
CA TYR A 221 -26.56 35.94 13.44
C TYR A 221 -26.79 36.82 12.21
N ILE A 222 -26.10 37.94 12.19
CA ILE A 222 -26.28 38.97 11.16
C ILE A 222 -25.09 39.03 10.23
N GLU A 223 -25.33 39.02 8.92
CA GLU A 223 -24.38 39.39 7.89
C GLU A 223 -24.48 40.91 7.69
N PRO A 224 -23.46 41.70 8.08
CA PRO A 224 -23.50 43.15 7.92
C PRO A 224 -23.56 43.57 6.45
N LEU A 225 -24.30 44.64 6.10
CA LEU A 225 -24.46 45.07 4.71
C LEU A 225 -23.14 45.36 4.00
N ASN A 226 -22.13 45.85 4.72
CA ASN A 226 -20.79 46.11 4.18
C ASN A 226 -19.97 44.84 3.93
N VAL A 227 -20.44 43.67 4.39
CA VAL A 227 -19.79 42.34 4.19
C VAL A 227 -20.51 41.53 3.11
N VAL A 228 -21.80 41.80 2.82
CA VAL A 228 -22.61 41.02 1.84
C VAL A 228 -21.90 40.85 0.49
N SER A 229 -21.35 41.96 -0.05
CA SER A 229 -20.66 41.91 -1.35
C SER A 229 -19.38 41.07 -1.30
N LEU A 230 -18.67 41.08 -0.16
CA LEU A 230 -17.44 40.27 0.04
C LEU A 230 -17.79 38.79 0.19
N ASN A 231 -18.82 38.45 0.96
CA ASN A 231 -19.32 37.09 1.06
C ASN A 231 -19.77 36.51 -0.29
N ASN A 232 -20.46 37.35 -1.11
CA ASN A 232 -20.86 36.95 -2.48
C ASN A 232 -19.63 36.65 -3.35
N LYS A 233 -18.62 37.52 -3.33
CA LYS A 233 -17.36 37.32 -4.04
C LYS A 233 -16.63 36.09 -3.54
N LEU A 234 -16.56 35.84 -2.23
CA LEU A 234 -15.91 34.66 -1.66
C LEU A 234 -16.56 33.39 -2.22
N ARG A 235 -17.88 33.26 -2.22
CA ARG A 235 -18.60 32.12 -2.82
C ARG A 235 -18.29 31.95 -4.31
N GLU A 236 -18.21 33.03 -5.06
CA GLU A 236 -17.82 32.97 -6.47
C GLU A 236 -16.41 32.39 -6.64
N TYR A 237 -15.46 32.88 -5.85
CA TYR A 237 -14.07 32.37 -5.90
C TYR A 237 -13.94 30.94 -5.37
N GLU A 238 -14.76 30.52 -4.42
CA GLU A 238 -14.80 29.11 -3.99
C GLU A 238 -15.32 28.19 -5.11
N ALA A 239 -16.31 28.64 -5.86
CA ALA A 239 -16.79 27.90 -7.04
C ALA A 239 -15.69 27.83 -8.13
N ARG A 240 -15.00 28.96 -8.37
CA ARG A 240 -13.85 29.00 -9.31
C ARG A 240 -12.71 28.10 -8.85
N GLU A 241 -12.40 28.05 -7.56
CA GLU A 241 -11.36 27.16 -7.02
C GLU A 241 -11.71 25.69 -7.27
N ARG A 242 -12.94 25.27 -6.99
CA ARG A 242 -13.40 23.90 -7.27
C ARG A 242 -13.26 23.56 -8.76
N GLU A 243 -13.57 24.49 -9.64
CA GLU A 243 -13.43 24.28 -11.10
C GLU A 243 -11.96 24.20 -11.54
N GLU A 244 -11.07 25.03 -11.00
CA GLU A 244 -9.62 24.96 -11.28
C GLU A 244 -9.04 23.64 -10.77
N ILE A 245 -9.41 23.20 -9.56
CA ILE A 245 -9.04 21.89 -9.02
C ILE A 245 -9.50 20.77 -9.96
N ARG A 246 -10.75 20.79 -10.38
CA ARG A 246 -11.31 19.80 -11.30
C ARG A 246 -10.53 19.74 -12.62
N LYS A 247 -10.18 20.88 -13.19
CA LYS A 247 -9.37 20.95 -14.43
C LYS A 247 -7.98 20.32 -14.26
N ILE A 248 -7.32 20.60 -13.13
CA ILE A 248 -6.00 20.02 -12.82
C ILE A 248 -6.10 18.50 -12.71
N LEU A 249 -7.06 17.99 -11.93
CA LEU A 249 -7.25 16.55 -11.72
C LEU A 249 -7.63 15.82 -13.02
N LEU A 250 -8.49 16.42 -13.85
CA LEU A 250 -8.81 15.89 -15.18
C LEU A 250 -7.56 15.79 -16.06
N ARG A 251 -6.79 16.88 -16.15
CA ARG A 251 -5.56 16.90 -16.96
C ARG A 251 -4.57 15.83 -16.53
N LEU A 252 -4.32 15.66 -15.23
CA LEU A 252 -3.44 14.63 -14.71
C LEU A 252 -3.98 13.24 -15.02
N THR A 253 -5.28 13.02 -14.86
CA THR A 253 -5.91 11.73 -15.16
C THR A 253 -5.84 11.38 -16.64
N GLU A 254 -6.00 12.36 -17.54
CA GLU A 254 -5.82 12.14 -18.98
C GLU A 254 -4.38 11.73 -19.33
N LEU A 255 -3.39 12.38 -18.72
CA LEU A 255 -1.98 11.98 -18.91
C LEU A 255 -1.73 10.54 -18.44
N ILE A 256 -2.27 10.16 -17.29
CA ILE A 256 -2.19 8.79 -16.76
C ILE A 256 -2.85 7.80 -17.73
N ARG A 257 -4.00 8.16 -18.30
CA ARG A 257 -4.72 7.33 -19.27
C ARG A 257 -3.88 7.02 -20.51
N THR A 258 -3.05 7.97 -20.98
CA THR A 258 -2.15 7.75 -22.12
C THR A 258 -1.07 6.71 -21.82
N LYS A 259 -0.75 6.46 -20.55
CA LYS A 259 0.28 5.54 -20.08
C LYS A 259 -0.29 4.34 -19.31
N LYS A 260 -1.56 4.04 -19.52
CA LYS A 260 -2.28 2.99 -18.79
C LYS A 260 -1.59 1.64 -18.88
N GLU A 261 -1.17 1.22 -20.06
CA GLU A 261 -0.54 -0.09 -20.29
C GLU A 261 0.79 -0.23 -19.53
N GLU A 262 1.60 0.82 -19.53
CA GLU A 262 2.86 0.85 -18.79
C GLU A 262 2.59 0.78 -17.26
N ILE A 263 1.56 1.50 -16.79
CA ILE A 263 1.17 1.49 -15.37
C ILE A 263 0.65 0.12 -14.94
N ILE A 264 -0.10 -0.58 -15.81
CA ILE A 264 -0.53 -1.97 -15.55
C ILE A 264 0.68 -2.88 -15.39
N ARG A 265 1.67 -2.81 -16.29
CA ARG A 265 2.90 -3.61 -16.19
C ARG A 265 3.69 -3.28 -14.92
N ILE A 266 3.80 -1.99 -14.57
CA ILE A 266 4.42 -1.56 -13.31
C ILE A 266 3.70 -2.19 -12.11
N LYS A 267 2.37 -2.14 -12.10
CA LYS A 267 1.56 -2.77 -11.05
C LYS A 267 1.84 -4.27 -10.90
N GLU A 268 1.91 -5.00 -12.02
CA GLU A 268 2.20 -6.44 -12.03
C GLU A 268 3.59 -6.73 -11.43
N ILE A 269 4.59 -5.90 -11.74
CA ILE A 269 5.92 -6.03 -11.14
C ILE A 269 5.87 -5.73 -9.64
N LEU A 270 5.15 -4.69 -9.21
CA LEU A 270 5.00 -4.36 -7.80
C LEU A 270 4.31 -5.48 -7.01
N GLU A 271 3.26 -6.09 -7.55
CA GLU A 271 2.61 -7.28 -6.97
C GLU A 271 3.59 -8.47 -6.89
N ARG A 272 4.39 -8.66 -7.92
CA ARG A 272 5.44 -9.70 -7.92
C ARG A 272 6.51 -9.42 -6.87
N LEU A 273 6.96 -8.17 -6.73
CA LEU A 273 7.93 -7.77 -5.73
C LEU A 273 7.40 -7.95 -4.30
N ASP A 274 6.15 -7.59 -4.03
CA ASP A 274 5.53 -7.81 -2.72
C ASP A 274 5.48 -9.30 -2.35
N TYR A 275 5.10 -10.15 -3.31
CA TYR A 275 5.11 -11.61 -3.15
C TYR A 275 6.51 -12.15 -2.86
N LEU A 276 7.51 -11.71 -3.63
CA LEU A 276 8.90 -12.14 -3.47
C LEU A 276 9.49 -11.61 -2.15
N ASN A 277 9.19 -10.37 -1.79
CA ASN A 277 9.62 -9.76 -0.53
C ASN A 277 9.10 -10.54 0.68
N ALA A 278 7.81 -10.87 0.71
CA ALA A 278 7.24 -11.66 1.80
C ALA A 278 7.95 -13.01 1.97
N LYS A 279 8.22 -13.72 0.85
CA LYS A 279 8.98 -14.97 0.85
C LYS A 279 10.42 -14.77 1.32
N THR A 280 11.09 -13.72 0.87
CA THR A 280 12.49 -13.45 1.22
C THR A 280 12.63 -13.10 2.69
N VAL A 281 11.78 -12.22 3.22
CA VAL A 281 11.77 -11.86 4.65
C VAL A 281 11.46 -13.07 5.52
N TYR A 282 10.44 -13.86 5.15
CA TYR A 282 10.14 -15.14 5.82
C TYR A 282 11.37 -16.06 5.86
N SER A 283 12.03 -16.22 4.71
CA SER A 283 13.18 -17.11 4.56
C SER A 283 14.37 -16.67 5.41
N ILE A 284 14.62 -15.37 5.50
CA ILE A 284 15.68 -14.82 6.35
C ILE A 284 15.34 -15.03 7.82
N ASN A 285 14.11 -14.71 8.23
CA ASN A 285 13.67 -14.85 9.62
C ASN A 285 13.71 -16.30 10.11
N LYS A 286 13.35 -17.27 9.24
CA LYS A 286 13.38 -18.70 9.54
C LYS A 286 14.73 -19.36 9.21
N LYS A 287 15.76 -18.58 8.84
CA LYS A 287 17.10 -19.07 8.45
C LYS A 287 17.05 -20.17 7.38
N CYS A 288 16.17 -19.98 6.38
CA CYS A 288 15.97 -20.94 5.30
C CYS A 288 17.19 -21.01 4.37
N THR A 289 17.38 -22.16 3.75
CA THR A 289 18.36 -22.39 2.68
C THR A 289 17.65 -22.80 1.40
N VAL A 290 18.22 -22.44 0.25
CA VAL A 290 17.68 -22.83 -1.05
C VAL A 290 17.93 -24.32 -1.28
N PRO A 291 16.90 -25.13 -1.55
CA PRO A 291 17.06 -26.55 -1.78
C PRO A 291 17.67 -26.84 -3.15
N LYS A 292 18.42 -27.93 -3.27
CA LYS A 292 18.85 -28.48 -4.56
C LYS A 292 17.81 -29.47 -5.05
N VAL A 293 17.21 -29.20 -6.20
CA VAL A 293 16.25 -30.08 -6.85
C VAL A 293 16.96 -30.98 -7.86
N ILE A 294 16.79 -32.29 -7.74
CA ILE A 294 17.37 -33.30 -8.65
C ILE A 294 16.26 -34.15 -9.27
N ASN A 295 16.50 -34.79 -10.38
CA ASN A 295 15.51 -35.61 -11.09
C ASN A 295 15.60 -37.10 -10.67
N LYS A 296 15.38 -37.38 -9.38
CA LYS A 296 15.37 -38.73 -8.81
C LYS A 296 14.40 -38.79 -7.63
N GLU A 297 13.81 -39.90 -7.35
CA GLU A 297 12.99 -40.14 -6.14
C GLU A 297 13.91 -40.24 -4.91
N TYR A 298 14.27 -39.09 -4.38
CA TYR A 298 15.23 -38.96 -3.30
C TYR A 298 14.93 -37.74 -2.43
N LEU A 299 14.86 -37.95 -1.13
CA LEU A 299 14.68 -36.90 -0.13
C LEU A 299 15.80 -36.97 0.90
N LYS A 300 16.60 -35.90 1.00
CA LYS A 300 17.61 -35.73 2.04
C LYS A 300 17.41 -34.41 2.76
N LEU A 301 17.22 -34.50 4.06
CA LEU A 301 17.14 -33.35 4.96
C LEU A 301 18.33 -33.45 5.92
N VAL A 302 19.09 -32.37 6.04
CA VAL A 302 20.23 -32.27 6.95
C VAL A 302 19.94 -31.16 7.94
N GLU A 303 19.99 -31.47 9.23
CA GLU A 303 19.69 -30.55 10.34
C GLU A 303 18.37 -29.78 10.14
N ALA A 304 17.37 -30.45 9.59
CA ALA A 304 16.10 -29.87 9.27
C ALA A 304 15.29 -29.55 10.54
N ARG A 305 14.71 -28.35 10.59
CA ARG A 305 13.90 -27.86 11.71
C ARG A 305 12.45 -27.67 11.29
N HIS A 306 11.54 -27.91 12.21
CA HIS A 306 10.12 -27.64 11.98
C HIS A 306 9.88 -26.12 11.96
N PRO A 307 9.37 -25.53 10.86
CA PRO A 307 9.30 -24.08 10.70
C PRO A 307 8.34 -23.38 11.68
N LEU A 308 7.40 -24.12 12.28
CA LEU A 308 6.39 -23.60 13.21
C LEU A 308 6.76 -23.85 14.70
N ILE A 309 7.89 -24.45 14.99
CA ILE A 309 8.41 -24.61 16.36
C ILE A 309 9.45 -23.53 16.61
N ASP A 310 9.46 -22.98 17.84
CA ASP A 310 10.44 -21.97 18.24
C ASP A 310 11.88 -22.44 18.02
N GLU A 311 12.73 -21.56 17.48
CA GLU A 311 14.10 -21.91 17.07
C GLU A 311 15.00 -22.35 18.23
N ASN A 312 14.70 -21.92 19.46
CA ASN A 312 15.48 -22.27 20.64
C ASN A 312 15.11 -23.64 21.21
N THR A 313 13.92 -24.15 20.86
CA THR A 313 13.38 -25.42 21.38
C THR A 313 13.32 -26.52 20.33
N VAL A 314 13.33 -26.15 19.04
CA VAL A 314 13.26 -27.14 17.96
C VAL A 314 14.53 -27.97 17.86
N VAL A 315 14.38 -29.30 17.91
CA VAL A 315 15.48 -30.23 17.70
C VAL A 315 15.63 -30.50 16.20
N PRO A 316 16.81 -30.23 15.60
CA PRO A 316 17.05 -30.54 14.21
C PRO A 316 17.07 -32.05 13.94
N ILE A 317 16.58 -32.47 12.78
CA ILE A 317 16.56 -33.86 12.36
C ILE A 317 17.37 -34.07 11.07
N ASN A 318 17.98 -35.23 10.96
CA ASN A 318 18.53 -35.75 9.70
C ASN A 318 17.55 -36.81 9.17
N PHE A 319 17.18 -36.71 7.89
CA PHE A 319 16.23 -37.60 7.27
C PHE A 319 16.69 -37.91 5.84
N GLU A 320 16.76 -39.20 5.48
CA GLU A 320 17.15 -39.61 4.13
C GLU A 320 16.27 -40.77 3.68
N LEU A 321 15.73 -40.69 2.45
CA LEU A 321 14.90 -41.72 1.84
C LEU A 321 15.07 -41.73 0.32
N GLY A 322 15.07 -42.91 -0.31
CA GLY A 322 15.11 -43.06 -1.77
C GLY A 322 16.50 -43.28 -2.35
N ASN A 323 17.54 -43.51 -1.53
CA ASN A 323 18.88 -43.91 -1.99
C ASN A 323 19.03 -45.45 -2.04
N SER A 324 19.16 -46.04 -0.90
CA SER A 324 19.15 -47.51 -0.72
C SER A 324 17.81 -48.00 -0.16
N GLU A 325 17.15 -47.15 0.57
CA GLU A 325 15.93 -47.47 1.32
C GLU A 325 14.73 -46.66 0.76
N ASN A 326 13.65 -47.39 0.42
CA ASN A 326 12.39 -46.79 -0.03
C ASN A 326 11.33 -46.68 1.07
N ILE A 327 11.60 -47.27 2.23
CA ILE A 327 10.71 -47.30 3.39
C ILE A 327 11.50 -46.95 4.64
N MET A 328 10.98 -46.04 5.45
CA MET A 328 11.51 -45.70 6.75
C MET A 328 10.46 -45.97 7.83
N LEU A 329 10.83 -46.81 8.81
CA LEU A 329 10.00 -47.08 9.98
C LEU A 329 10.46 -46.23 11.17
N ILE A 330 9.55 -45.38 11.66
CA ILE A 330 9.80 -44.51 12.82
C ILE A 330 9.07 -45.08 14.03
N THR A 331 9.79 -45.60 15.00
CA THR A 331 9.27 -46.22 16.24
C THR A 331 9.63 -45.37 17.46
N GLY A 332 8.89 -45.53 18.53
CA GLY A 332 9.15 -44.84 19.81
C GLY A 332 7.86 -44.38 20.53
N PRO A 333 7.94 -43.82 21.73
CA PRO A 333 6.79 -43.32 22.48
C PRO A 333 6.14 -42.12 21.76
N ASN A 334 4.84 -41.84 22.00
CA ASN A 334 4.12 -40.76 21.34
C ASN A 334 4.67 -39.35 21.64
N THR A 335 5.36 -39.20 22.76
CA THR A 335 6.09 -37.97 23.15
C THR A 335 7.45 -37.80 22.47
N GLY A 336 7.93 -38.82 21.74
CA GLY A 336 9.28 -38.88 21.15
C GLY A 336 9.45 -38.16 19.81
N GLY A 337 8.56 -37.26 19.40
CA GLY A 337 8.77 -36.46 18.19
C GLY A 337 8.42 -37.14 16.86
N LYS A 338 7.86 -38.37 16.84
CA LYS A 338 7.50 -39.11 15.60
C LYS A 338 6.65 -38.26 14.64
N THR A 339 5.56 -37.66 15.14
CA THR A 339 4.65 -36.81 14.38
C THR A 339 5.36 -35.55 13.86
N VAL A 340 6.26 -34.97 14.65
CA VAL A 340 7.04 -33.79 14.25
C VAL A 340 7.97 -34.15 13.10
N THR A 341 8.66 -35.30 13.16
CA THR A 341 9.54 -35.77 12.09
C THR A 341 8.77 -35.95 10.76
N LEU A 342 7.59 -36.59 10.79
CA LEU A 342 6.74 -36.76 9.61
C LEU A 342 6.25 -35.41 9.08
N LYS A 343 5.86 -34.49 9.95
CA LYS A 343 5.46 -33.13 9.54
C LYS A 343 6.63 -32.37 8.92
N VAL A 344 7.84 -32.43 9.48
CA VAL A 344 9.03 -31.81 8.89
C VAL A 344 9.29 -32.36 7.51
N ALA A 345 9.33 -33.70 7.34
CA ALA A 345 9.55 -34.32 6.05
C ALA A 345 8.46 -33.89 5.02
N GLY A 346 7.19 -33.94 5.40
CA GLY A 346 6.07 -33.52 4.54
C GLY A 346 6.13 -32.03 4.18
N LEU A 347 6.22 -31.15 5.17
CA LEU A 347 6.26 -29.69 4.95
C LEU A 347 7.42 -29.30 4.05
N LEU A 348 8.62 -29.81 4.33
CA LEU A 348 9.81 -29.45 3.55
C LEU A 348 9.84 -30.09 2.16
N THR A 349 9.03 -31.10 1.89
CA THR A 349 8.85 -31.67 0.55
C THR A 349 7.90 -30.84 -0.30
N ILE A 350 6.79 -30.34 0.25
CA ILE A 350 5.81 -29.54 -0.50
C ILE A 350 6.21 -28.08 -0.62
N SER A 351 7.18 -27.59 0.17
CA SER A 351 7.58 -26.19 0.26
C SER A 351 8.85 -25.80 -0.52
N PRO A 352 9.33 -26.48 -1.60
CA PRO A 352 10.55 -26.04 -2.29
C PRO A 352 10.46 -24.63 -2.83
N ALA A 353 9.27 -24.23 -3.30
CA ALA A 353 8.99 -22.87 -3.79
C ALA A 353 8.77 -21.84 -2.67
N LEU A 354 8.58 -22.29 -1.43
CA LEU A 354 8.39 -21.45 -0.24
C LEU A 354 9.63 -21.42 0.67
N LEU A 355 10.72 -22.04 0.25
CA LEU A 355 12.01 -22.12 0.96
C LEU A 355 11.99 -22.91 2.28
N ARG A 356 13.03 -23.71 2.47
CA ARG A 356 13.17 -24.61 3.63
C ARG A 356 14.07 -24.01 4.69
N PRO A 357 13.74 -24.18 5.97
CA PRO A 357 14.73 -23.99 7.02
C PRO A 357 15.77 -25.12 6.95
N MET A 358 17.01 -24.74 6.66
CA MET A 358 18.25 -25.54 6.62
C MET A 358 18.47 -26.57 5.49
N ARG A 359 19.76 -26.80 5.19
CA ARG A 359 20.35 -27.57 4.09
C ARG A 359 19.59 -28.84 3.72
N ALA A 360 18.89 -28.80 2.57
CA ALA A 360 18.26 -29.98 2.01
C ALA A 360 18.71 -30.23 0.56
N ILE A 361 18.99 -31.45 0.22
CA ILE A 361 19.20 -31.90 -1.17
C ILE A 361 17.95 -32.71 -1.53
N ASN A 362 17.12 -32.24 -2.49
CA ASN A 362 15.84 -32.89 -2.80
C ASN A 362 15.40 -32.88 -4.25
N ASN A 363 14.44 -33.78 -4.49
CA ASN A 363 13.67 -34.02 -5.69
C ASN A 363 12.22 -33.61 -5.58
N PRO A 364 11.54 -33.17 -6.63
CA PRO A 364 10.09 -33.27 -6.70
C PRO A 364 9.75 -34.77 -6.85
N MET A 365 9.17 -35.36 -5.82
CA MET A 365 8.60 -36.70 -5.94
C MET A 365 7.29 -36.64 -6.72
N PRO A 366 7.03 -37.54 -7.68
CA PRO A 366 5.67 -37.91 -7.98
C PRO A 366 5.02 -38.42 -6.69
N ALA A 367 3.79 -37.97 -6.42
CA ALA A 367 3.02 -38.14 -5.19
C ALA A 367 3.46 -39.35 -4.33
N VAL A 368 4.24 -39.09 -3.28
CA VAL A 368 4.41 -40.09 -2.22
C VAL A 368 3.14 -40.14 -1.43
N THR A 369 2.32 -41.12 -1.68
CA THR A 369 1.27 -41.55 -0.76
C THR A 369 1.96 -42.07 0.49
N ALA A 370 2.24 -41.23 1.46
CA ALA A 370 2.59 -41.65 2.80
C ALA A 370 1.32 -42.24 3.42
N SER A 371 1.14 -43.54 3.27
CA SER A 371 0.13 -44.30 4.02
C SER A 371 0.56 -44.28 5.47
N LEU A 372 -0.13 -43.47 6.28
CA LEU A 372 -0.02 -43.57 7.73
C LEU A 372 -0.68 -44.89 8.15
N ILE A 373 0.11 -45.90 8.43
CA ILE A 373 -0.35 -47.07 9.20
C ILE A 373 -0.11 -46.69 10.67
N VAL A 374 -1.20 -46.47 11.42
CA VAL A 374 -1.19 -46.23 12.86
C VAL A 374 -0.91 -47.54 13.59
#